data_315fadd9b5cc6cfb6d045dcd62525b51
#
_entry.id   315fadd9b5cc6cfb6d045dcd62525b51
#
_cell.length_a   1.000
_cell.length_b   1.000
_cell.length_c   1.000
_cell.angle_alpha   90.00
_cell.angle_beta   90.00
_cell.angle_gamma   90.00
#
_symmetry.space_group_name_H-M   'P 1'
#
loop_
_entity.id
_entity.type
_entity.pdbx_description
1 polymer ?
#
loop_
_entity_poly.entity_id
_entity_poly.type
_entity_poly.pdbx_seq_one_letter_code
_entity_poly.pdbx_strand_id
1 'polypeptide(L)'
;MGVAGAFVAPASAVEPGEYFYVEGGHAHGTLVVKGNRFTLDTIGGNCHTCSLSGTLKGNAGVSSDGGETCHISISGGHGTLRLDSGGADACRTACGARAMFDGEYRKPGAACTDHSRAARLTQARAQYAKKDYAAAETGFTQLIGECSMDMDWIEADRVRSDLALTQYHLGENAKCLATLAQTTALRNHDDSDKDSDASFGLPPCDEENYQPTGKAILHNAALCKAPAAARGMAN
;
A
#
# COMPACT_ATOMS: atom_id res chain seq x y z
N MET A 1 16.25 -54.66 -17.50
CA MET A 1 15.78 -53.39 -18.12
C MET A 1 14.83 -52.72 -17.14
N GLY A 2 15.32 -51.73 -16.39
CA GLY A 2 14.49 -50.99 -15.43
C GLY A 2 13.92 -49.73 -16.10
N VAL A 3 12.60 -49.62 -16.12
CA VAL A 3 11.92 -48.41 -16.60
C VAL A 3 11.95 -47.38 -15.47
N ALA A 4 12.75 -46.34 -15.62
CA ALA A 4 12.74 -45.20 -14.73
C ALA A 4 11.47 -44.40 -15.02
N GLY A 5 10.47 -44.52 -14.15
CA GLY A 5 9.29 -43.64 -14.17
C GLY A 5 9.68 -42.21 -13.78
N ALA A 6 9.57 -41.28 -14.70
CA ALA A 6 9.69 -39.86 -14.41
C ALA A 6 8.50 -39.44 -13.53
N PHE A 7 8.73 -39.11 -12.27
CA PHE A 7 7.76 -38.41 -11.42
C PHE A 7 7.62 -36.99 -11.94
N VAL A 8 6.55 -36.71 -12.67
CA VAL A 8 6.11 -35.35 -12.96
C VAL A 8 5.54 -34.83 -11.64
N ALA A 9 6.27 -33.91 -10.99
CA ALA A 9 5.74 -33.18 -9.84
C ALA A 9 4.46 -32.46 -10.28
N PRO A 10 3.36 -32.55 -9.52
CA PRO A 10 2.16 -31.79 -9.85
C PRO A 10 2.51 -30.30 -9.89
N ALA A 11 2.07 -29.60 -10.92
CA ALA A 11 2.17 -28.14 -10.98
C ALA A 11 1.56 -27.59 -9.70
N SER A 12 2.33 -26.81 -8.93
CA SER A 12 1.87 -26.23 -7.68
C SER A 12 0.64 -25.37 -7.97
N ALA A 13 -0.51 -25.77 -7.46
CA ALA A 13 -1.70 -24.95 -7.50
C ALA A 13 -1.43 -23.65 -6.73
N VAL A 14 -1.96 -22.53 -7.22
CA VAL A 14 -1.87 -21.23 -6.52
C VAL A 14 -2.46 -21.39 -5.12
N GLU A 15 -1.68 -21.05 -4.10
CA GLU A 15 -2.13 -21.17 -2.70
C GLU A 15 -3.30 -20.24 -2.42
N PRO A 16 -4.36 -20.70 -1.71
CA PRO A 16 -5.41 -19.80 -1.26
C PRO A 16 -4.88 -18.71 -0.31
N GLY A 17 -5.46 -17.55 -0.39
CA GLY A 17 -5.10 -16.40 0.45
C GLY A 17 -5.29 -15.07 -0.24
N GLU A 18 -4.91 -14.03 0.46
CA GLU A 18 -4.83 -12.67 -0.01
C GLU A 18 -3.38 -12.35 -0.36
N TYR A 19 -3.19 -11.69 -1.50
CA TYR A 19 -1.90 -11.24 -2.00
C TYR A 19 -2.01 -9.77 -2.38
N PHE A 20 -0.99 -8.98 -2.08
CA PHE A 20 -0.93 -7.58 -2.49
C PHE A 20 -0.14 -7.43 -3.77
N TYR A 21 -0.70 -6.72 -4.74
CA TYR A 21 0.02 -6.23 -5.91
C TYR A 21 1.04 -5.18 -5.47
N VAL A 22 2.33 -5.41 -5.72
CA VAL A 22 3.41 -4.55 -5.25
C VAL A 22 4.11 -3.90 -6.43
N GLU A 23 4.11 -2.57 -6.45
CA GLU A 23 4.82 -1.75 -7.42
C GLU A 23 5.43 -0.54 -6.71
N GLY A 24 6.65 -0.13 -7.09
CA GLY A 24 7.31 1.05 -6.50
C GLY A 24 7.51 0.99 -4.98
N GLY A 25 7.45 -0.21 -4.37
CA GLY A 25 7.62 -0.38 -2.93
C GLY A 25 6.35 -0.19 -2.10
N HIS A 26 5.18 -0.13 -2.75
CA HIS A 26 3.87 0.00 -2.11
C HIS A 26 2.87 -1.02 -2.67
N ALA A 27 1.83 -1.32 -1.89
CA ALA A 27 0.70 -2.08 -2.38
C ALA A 27 -0.21 -1.20 -3.26
N HIS A 28 -0.62 -1.76 -4.40
CA HIS A 28 -1.50 -1.09 -5.37
C HIS A 28 -2.75 -1.92 -5.68
N GLY A 29 -3.12 -2.82 -4.79
CA GLY A 29 -4.31 -3.64 -4.93
C GLY A 29 -4.14 -5.04 -4.37
N THR A 30 -5.15 -5.86 -4.56
CA THR A 30 -5.25 -7.19 -3.98
C THR A 30 -5.62 -8.25 -5.01
N LEU A 31 -5.10 -9.44 -4.81
CA LEU A 31 -5.55 -10.69 -5.41
C LEU A 31 -6.02 -11.60 -4.30
N VAL A 32 -7.28 -11.99 -4.30
CA VAL A 32 -7.83 -12.95 -3.35
C VAL A 32 -8.10 -14.28 -4.05
N VAL A 33 -7.49 -15.35 -3.54
CA VAL A 33 -7.65 -16.72 -4.04
C VAL A 33 -8.46 -17.53 -3.04
N LYS A 34 -9.60 -18.08 -3.46
CA LYS A 34 -10.47 -18.96 -2.66
C LYS A 34 -10.80 -20.23 -3.45
N GLY A 35 -10.16 -21.33 -3.09
CA GLY A 35 -10.30 -22.58 -3.85
C GLY A 35 -9.79 -22.41 -5.27
N ASN A 36 -10.68 -22.63 -6.25
CA ASN A 36 -10.39 -22.44 -7.66
C ASN A 36 -10.91 -21.10 -8.24
N ARG A 37 -11.22 -20.13 -7.40
CA ARG A 37 -11.68 -18.81 -7.81
C ARG A 37 -10.69 -17.73 -7.38
N PHE A 38 -10.62 -16.66 -8.16
CA PHE A 38 -9.89 -15.46 -7.80
C PHE A 38 -10.76 -14.21 -8.00
N THR A 39 -10.46 -13.19 -7.22
CA THR A 39 -10.86 -11.80 -7.45
C THR A 39 -9.61 -10.94 -7.37
N LEU A 40 -9.50 -9.98 -8.27
CA LEU A 40 -8.35 -9.11 -8.39
C LEU A 40 -8.86 -7.67 -8.54
N ASP A 41 -8.35 -6.79 -7.69
CA ASP A 41 -8.63 -5.35 -7.73
C ASP A 41 -7.30 -4.62 -7.58
N THR A 42 -6.95 -3.80 -8.58
CA THR A 42 -5.76 -2.95 -8.53
C THR A 42 -6.10 -1.50 -8.84
N ILE A 43 -5.27 -0.60 -8.35
CA ILE A 43 -5.36 0.84 -8.59
C ILE A 43 -4.05 1.33 -9.20
N GLY A 44 -4.17 2.06 -10.30
CA GLY A 44 -3.06 2.75 -10.95
C GLY A 44 -3.17 4.26 -10.82
N GLY A 45 -2.31 4.98 -11.53
CA GLY A 45 -2.28 6.44 -11.46
C GLY A 45 -3.60 7.10 -11.82
N ASN A 46 -3.91 8.21 -11.17
CA ASN A 46 -5.15 8.97 -11.33
C ASN A 46 -6.40 8.14 -11.04
N CYS A 47 -6.33 7.27 -10.02
CA CYS A 47 -7.42 6.40 -9.57
C CYS A 47 -7.98 5.45 -10.64
N HIS A 48 -7.27 5.18 -11.70
CA HIS A 48 -7.68 4.14 -12.64
C HIS A 48 -7.61 2.78 -11.95
N THR A 49 -8.58 1.93 -12.17
CA THR A 49 -8.67 0.59 -11.54
C THR A 49 -8.69 -0.51 -12.57
N CYS A 50 -8.21 -1.69 -12.19
CA CYS A 50 -8.56 -2.96 -12.82
C CYS A 50 -9.36 -3.77 -11.83
N SER A 51 -10.45 -4.39 -12.27
CA SER A 51 -11.23 -5.34 -11.48
C SER A 51 -11.57 -6.56 -12.34
N LEU A 52 -11.09 -7.73 -11.90
CA LEU A 52 -11.36 -9.00 -12.57
C LEU A 52 -11.75 -10.05 -11.55
N SER A 53 -12.65 -10.93 -11.97
CA SER A 53 -12.93 -12.17 -11.25
C SER A 53 -12.87 -13.36 -12.20
N GLY A 54 -12.57 -14.54 -11.67
CA GLY A 54 -12.44 -15.68 -12.57
C GLY A 54 -12.17 -16.98 -11.85
N THR A 55 -11.78 -17.97 -12.66
CA THR A 55 -11.43 -19.32 -12.20
C THR A 55 -9.98 -19.64 -12.44
N LEU A 56 -9.42 -20.49 -11.57
CA LEU A 56 -8.05 -21.00 -11.65
C LEU A 56 -8.05 -22.46 -12.09
N LYS A 57 -7.14 -22.80 -12.99
CA LYS A 57 -6.84 -24.19 -13.36
C LYS A 57 -5.31 -24.36 -13.41
N GLY A 58 -4.75 -24.96 -12.39
CA GLY A 58 -3.29 -25.00 -12.21
C GLY A 58 -2.73 -23.59 -12.06
N ASN A 59 -1.81 -23.23 -12.94
CA ASN A 59 -1.16 -21.91 -12.98
C ASN A 59 -1.79 -20.97 -14.04
N ALA A 60 -3.03 -21.19 -14.41
CA ALA A 60 -3.76 -20.36 -15.35
C ALA A 60 -5.03 -19.80 -14.71
N GLY A 61 -5.26 -18.50 -14.87
CA GLY A 61 -6.50 -17.81 -14.56
C GLY A 61 -7.29 -17.53 -15.83
N VAL A 62 -8.62 -17.62 -15.72
CA VAL A 62 -9.54 -17.25 -16.81
C VAL A 62 -10.64 -16.37 -16.22
N SER A 63 -10.81 -15.18 -16.79
CA SER A 63 -11.88 -14.25 -16.52
C SER A 63 -12.70 -14.01 -17.78
N SER A 64 -14.02 -13.88 -17.63
CA SER A 64 -14.93 -13.50 -18.72
C SER A 64 -15.75 -12.26 -18.36
N ASP A 65 -15.29 -11.50 -17.38
CA ASP A 65 -15.90 -10.23 -17.01
C ASP A 65 -15.65 -9.23 -18.16
N GLY A 66 -16.72 -8.68 -18.76
CA GLY A 66 -16.60 -7.74 -19.88
C GLY A 66 -16.87 -8.35 -21.26
N GLY A 67 -17.24 -9.64 -21.35
CA GLY A 67 -17.70 -10.27 -22.59
C GLY A 67 -16.61 -10.97 -23.42
N GLU A 68 -15.35 -10.59 -23.28
CA GLU A 68 -14.20 -11.29 -23.88
C GLU A 68 -13.47 -12.12 -22.81
N THR A 69 -12.83 -13.21 -23.24
CA THR A 69 -12.12 -14.08 -22.31
C THR A 69 -10.68 -13.64 -22.13
N CYS A 70 -10.36 -13.19 -20.91
CA CYS A 70 -9.01 -12.87 -20.48
C CYS A 70 -8.31 -14.13 -19.92
N HIS A 71 -7.14 -14.45 -20.46
CA HIS A 71 -6.26 -15.53 -19.98
C HIS A 71 -5.07 -14.94 -19.25
N ILE A 72 -4.81 -15.44 -18.05
CA ILE A 72 -3.74 -14.95 -17.17
C ILE A 72 -2.81 -16.10 -16.83
N SER A 73 -1.53 -15.97 -17.12
CA SER A 73 -0.50 -16.89 -16.65
C SER A 73 -0.11 -16.52 -15.22
N ILE A 74 0.01 -17.50 -14.35
CA ILE A 74 0.42 -17.30 -12.95
C ILE A 74 1.67 -18.14 -12.70
N SER A 75 2.73 -17.52 -12.26
CA SER A 75 3.99 -18.18 -11.90
C SER A 75 4.43 -17.80 -10.50
N GLY A 76 5.42 -18.52 -9.95
CA GLY A 76 5.92 -18.28 -8.59
C GLY A 76 5.45 -19.33 -7.59
N GLY A 77 5.52 -19.01 -6.31
CA GLY A 77 5.18 -19.86 -5.18
C GLY A 77 5.75 -19.31 -3.87
N HIS A 78 5.53 -20.02 -2.76
CA HIS A 78 6.04 -19.60 -1.44
C HIS A 78 5.67 -18.17 -1.05
N GLY A 79 4.42 -17.76 -1.34
CA GLY A 79 3.91 -16.45 -0.96
C GLY A 79 4.20 -15.31 -1.95
N THR A 80 4.88 -15.59 -3.07
CA THR A 80 5.07 -14.61 -4.15
C THR A 80 4.53 -15.18 -5.46
N LEU A 81 3.67 -14.43 -6.13
CA LEU A 81 3.09 -14.78 -7.43
C LEU A 81 3.44 -13.69 -8.44
N ARG A 82 3.57 -14.08 -9.70
CA ARG A 82 3.65 -13.15 -10.83
C ARG A 82 2.51 -13.47 -11.78
N LEU A 83 1.69 -12.48 -12.06
CA LEU A 83 0.60 -12.54 -13.03
C LEU A 83 1.06 -11.89 -14.34
N ASP A 84 0.65 -12.49 -15.45
CA ASP A 84 0.98 -12.02 -16.79
C ASP A 84 -0.17 -12.34 -17.76
N SER A 85 -0.78 -11.30 -18.33
CA SER A 85 -1.82 -11.41 -19.36
C SER A 85 -1.27 -11.50 -20.77
N GLY A 86 0.05 -11.38 -20.92
CA GLY A 86 0.69 -11.27 -22.25
C GLY A 86 0.29 -10.01 -23.01
N GLY A 87 -0.27 -9.01 -22.34
CA GLY A 87 -0.76 -7.78 -22.97
C GLY A 87 -2.03 -7.95 -23.81
N ALA A 88 -2.79 -9.03 -23.59
CA ALA A 88 -4.00 -9.33 -24.36
C ALA A 88 -5.07 -8.24 -24.20
N ASP A 89 -5.64 -7.74 -25.31
CA ASP A 89 -6.67 -6.70 -25.30
C ASP A 89 -7.90 -7.10 -24.49
N ALA A 90 -8.30 -8.38 -24.55
CA ALA A 90 -9.39 -8.92 -23.74
C ALA A 90 -9.21 -8.70 -22.22
N CYS A 91 -7.95 -8.70 -21.74
CA CYS A 91 -7.63 -8.42 -20.34
C CYS A 91 -7.66 -6.92 -20.03
N ARG A 92 -7.37 -6.07 -20.99
CA ARG A 92 -7.34 -4.61 -20.81
C ARG A 92 -8.73 -4.00 -20.68
N THR A 93 -9.78 -4.67 -21.18
CA THR A 93 -11.17 -4.18 -21.07
C THR A 93 -11.64 -4.04 -19.62
N ALA A 94 -11.03 -4.78 -18.69
CA ALA A 94 -11.32 -4.70 -17.27
C ALA A 94 -10.52 -3.61 -16.53
N CYS A 95 -9.68 -2.85 -17.24
CA CYS A 95 -8.77 -1.86 -16.69
C CYS A 95 -9.00 -0.46 -17.26
N GLY A 96 -8.92 0.54 -16.40
CA GLY A 96 -8.76 1.93 -16.82
C GLY A 96 -7.38 2.17 -17.45
N ALA A 97 -7.24 3.25 -18.23
CA ALA A 97 -6.08 3.52 -19.08
C ALA A 97 -4.71 3.53 -18.35
N ARG A 98 -4.68 3.79 -17.05
CA ARG A 98 -3.44 3.89 -16.25
C ARG A 98 -3.38 2.83 -15.16
N ALA A 99 -4.25 1.84 -15.18
CA ALA A 99 -4.22 0.69 -14.28
C ALA A 99 -3.71 -0.54 -15.02
N MET A 100 -3.05 -1.41 -14.29
CA MET A 100 -2.60 -2.72 -14.74
C MET A 100 -2.67 -3.70 -13.58
N PHE A 101 -2.65 -4.97 -13.93
CA PHE A 101 -2.60 -6.05 -12.94
C PHE A 101 -1.47 -7.04 -13.21
N ASP A 102 -0.78 -6.90 -14.34
CA ASP A 102 0.42 -7.70 -14.63
C ASP A 102 1.54 -7.28 -13.69
N GLY A 103 2.15 -8.24 -12.99
CA GLY A 103 3.23 -7.93 -12.07
C GLY A 103 3.34 -8.89 -10.90
N GLU A 104 4.01 -8.43 -9.86
CA GLU A 104 4.28 -9.21 -8.65
C GLU A 104 3.19 -9.02 -7.61
N TYR A 105 2.79 -10.15 -7.04
CA TYR A 105 1.84 -10.23 -5.94
C TYR A 105 2.48 -10.95 -4.78
N ARG A 106 2.41 -10.36 -3.59
CA ARG A 106 3.03 -10.91 -2.40
C ARG A 106 2.00 -11.16 -1.31
N LYS A 107 2.08 -12.34 -0.68
CA LYS A 107 1.28 -12.68 0.48
C LYS A 107 1.81 -11.91 1.69
N PRO A 108 1.00 -11.06 2.34
CA PRO A 108 1.46 -10.33 3.51
C PRO A 108 1.78 -11.29 4.66
N GLY A 109 2.71 -10.90 5.52
CA GLY A 109 2.87 -11.55 6.82
C GLY A 109 1.61 -11.40 7.67
N ALA A 110 1.38 -12.30 8.62
CA ALA A 110 0.18 -12.28 9.46
C ALA A 110 -0.04 -10.94 10.20
N ALA A 111 1.05 -10.25 10.54
CA ALA A 111 1.00 -8.93 11.19
C ALA A 111 0.65 -7.78 10.23
N CYS A 112 0.71 -8.02 8.90
CA CYS A 112 0.57 -7.00 7.86
C CYS A 112 -0.64 -7.20 6.93
N THR A 113 -1.55 -8.13 7.24
CA THR A 113 -2.86 -8.19 6.58
C THR A 113 -3.64 -6.89 6.85
N ASP A 114 -4.58 -6.51 5.98
CA ASP A 114 -5.42 -5.32 6.16
C ASP A 114 -6.04 -5.24 7.55
N HIS A 115 -6.61 -6.35 8.01
CA HIS A 115 -7.21 -6.44 9.34
C HIS A 115 -6.18 -6.19 10.46
N SER A 116 -5.01 -6.81 10.36
CA SER A 116 -3.96 -6.67 11.39
C SER A 116 -3.38 -5.26 11.40
N ARG A 117 -3.14 -4.65 10.22
CA ARG A 117 -2.68 -3.26 10.11
C ARG A 117 -3.69 -2.29 10.73
N ALA A 118 -4.97 -2.41 10.38
CA ALA A 118 -6.03 -1.57 10.93
C ALA A 118 -6.14 -1.67 12.45
N ALA A 119 -6.02 -2.88 13.02
CA ALA A 119 -6.02 -3.10 14.47
C ALA A 119 -4.80 -2.44 15.14
N ARG A 120 -3.59 -2.62 14.60
CA ARG A 120 -2.34 -2.03 15.10
C ARG A 120 -2.37 -0.50 15.04
N LEU A 121 -2.86 0.07 13.92
CA LEU A 121 -3.04 1.50 13.76
C LEU A 121 -4.00 2.06 14.81
N THR A 122 -5.14 1.41 15.01
CA THR A 122 -6.14 1.79 16.02
C THR A 122 -5.55 1.75 17.43
N GLN A 123 -4.75 0.75 17.75
CA GLN A 123 -4.08 0.63 19.03
C GLN A 123 -3.08 1.77 19.25
N ALA A 124 -2.22 2.06 18.29
CA ALA A 124 -1.23 3.14 18.39
C ALA A 124 -1.91 4.51 18.54
N ARG A 125 -2.98 4.77 17.78
CA ARG A 125 -3.80 5.99 17.95
C ARG A 125 -4.49 6.09 19.30
N ALA A 126 -4.94 4.97 19.88
CA ALA A 126 -5.52 4.95 21.21
C ALA A 126 -4.48 5.28 22.30
N GLN A 127 -3.23 4.84 22.14
CA GLN A 127 -2.12 5.22 23.03
C GLN A 127 -1.82 6.73 22.91
N TYR A 128 -1.74 7.23 21.68
CA TYR A 128 -1.57 8.66 21.42
C TYR A 128 -2.69 9.50 22.10
N ALA A 129 -3.95 9.11 21.95
CA ALA A 129 -5.09 9.81 22.56
C ALA A 129 -5.03 9.84 24.10
N LYS A 130 -4.42 8.82 24.72
CA LYS A 130 -4.14 8.75 26.16
C LYS A 130 -2.89 9.53 26.57
N LYS A 131 -2.21 10.20 25.63
CA LYS A 131 -0.92 10.89 25.81
C LYS A 131 0.23 9.95 26.19
N ASP A 132 0.08 8.64 25.97
CA ASP A 132 1.17 7.67 26.07
C ASP A 132 1.97 7.68 24.75
N TYR A 133 2.68 8.79 24.56
CA TYR A 133 3.39 9.04 23.31
C TYR A 133 4.53 8.05 23.06
N ALA A 134 5.19 7.54 24.11
CA ALA A 134 6.26 6.56 23.94
C ALA A 134 5.73 5.22 23.42
N ALA A 135 4.61 4.74 23.94
CA ALA A 135 3.97 3.53 23.44
C ALA A 135 3.38 3.73 22.02
N ALA A 136 2.83 4.92 21.73
CA ALA A 136 2.32 5.27 20.41
C ALA A 136 3.45 5.31 19.37
N GLU A 137 4.59 5.95 19.68
CA GLU A 137 5.79 5.98 18.80
C GLU A 137 6.26 4.56 18.47
N THR A 138 6.37 3.71 19.48
CA THR A 138 6.74 2.30 19.29
C THR A 138 5.78 1.60 18.33
N GLY A 139 4.46 1.76 18.54
CA GLY A 139 3.43 1.14 17.70
C GLY A 139 3.48 1.60 16.25
N PHE A 140 3.57 2.91 16.00
CA PHE A 140 3.67 3.45 14.64
C PHE A 140 4.99 3.07 13.96
N THR A 141 6.12 3.11 14.69
CA THR A 141 7.43 2.74 14.16
C THR A 141 7.47 1.27 13.71
N GLN A 142 6.94 0.37 14.55
CA GLN A 142 6.84 -1.04 14.18
C GLN A 142 5.91 -1.26 12.99
N LEU A 143 4.76 -0.57 12.95
CA LEU A 143 3.81 -0.69 11.85
C LEU A 143 4.43 -0.28 10.51
N ILE A 144 5.12 0.86 10.45
CA ILE A 144 5.81 1.31 9.24
C ILE A 144 7.00 0.39 8.90
N GLY A 145 7.82 0.04 9.89
CA GLY A 145 9.01 -0.79 9.66
C GLY A 145 8.70 -2.18 9.13
N GLU A 146 7.60 -2.77 9.57
CA GLU A 146 7.22 -4.13 9.20
C GLU A 146 6.31 -4.19 7.97
N CYS A 147 5.40 -3.22 7.80
CA CYS A 147 4.27 -3.34 6.88
C CYS A 147 4.21 -2.25 5.78
N SER A 148 5.18 -1.36 5.66
CA SER A 148 5.10 -0.24 4.68
C SER A 148 4.97 -0.70 3.24
N MET A 149 5.51 -1.86 2.89
CA MET A 149 5.37 -2.43 1.53
C MET A 149 4.01 -3.07 1.29
N ASP A 150 3.25 -3.35 2.34
CA ASP A 150 1.89 -3.91 2.28
C ASP A 150 0.81 -2.82 2.42
N MET A 151 1.22 -1.54 2.48
CA MET A 151 0.36 -0.36 2.50
C MET A 151 0.34 0.32 1.13
N ASP A 152 -0.79 0.93 0.78
CA ASP A 152 -0.76 1.94 -0.27
C ASP A 152 0.05 3.17 0.19
N TRP A 153 0.51 3.97 -0.76
CA TRP A 153 1.39 5.10 -0.47
C TRP A 153 0.71 6.19 0.38
N ILE A 154 -0.62 6.39 0.25
CA ILE A 154 -1.38 7.34 1.08
C ILE A 154 -1.52 6.82 2.50
N GLU A 155 -1.81 5.51 2.67
CA GLU A 155 -1.84 4.85 3.98
C GLU A 155 -0.49 4.99 4.69
N ALA A 156 0.61 4.69 3.99
CA ALA A 156 1.95 4.81 4.53
C ALA A 156 2.28 6.24 4.97
N ASP A 157 1.94 7.24 4.16
CA ASP A 157 2.16 8.65 4.49
C ASP A 157 1.28 9.13 5.67
N ARG A 158 0.06 8.62 5.78
CA ARG A 158 -0.82 8.88 6.92
C ARG A 158 -0.25 8.35 8.23
N VAL A 159 0.30 7.12 8.22
CA VAL A 159 0.95 6.54 9.40
C VAL A 159 2.23 7.30 9.75
N ARG A 160 3.02 7.73 8.74
CA ARG A 160 4.19 8.61 8.98
C ARG A 160 3.79 9.95 9.60
N SER A 161 2.68 10.53 9.18
CA SER A 161 2.14 11.77 9.76
C SER A 161 1.79 11.60 11.25
N ASP A 162 1.12 10.50 11.61
CA ASP A 162 0.78 10.16 12.99
C ASP A 162 2.03 9.94 13.84
N LEU A 163 3.02 9.22 13.31
CA LEU A 163 4.33 9.01 13.96
C LEU A 163 5.06 10.31 14.20
N ALA A 164 5.14 11.16 13.19
CA ALA A 164 5.84 12.44 13.29
C ALA A 164 5.20 13.36 14.35
N LEU A 165 3.86 13.43 14.39
CA LEU A 165 3.16 14.20 15.42
C LEU A 165 3.41 13.63 16.82
N THR A 166 3.52 12.31 16.94
CA THR A 166 3.89 11.64 18.20
C THR A 166 5.31 12.03 18.66
N GLN A 167 6.27 12.01 17.73
CA GLN A 167 7.67 12.44 17.96
C GLN A 167 7.75 13.92 18.35
N TYR A 168 6.93 14.78 17.74
CA TYR A 168 6.80 16.17 18.16
C TYR A 168 6.38 16.29 19.64
N HIS A 169 5.37 15.53 20.10
CA HIS A 169 4.94 15.56 21.49
C HIS A 169 5.99 15.00 22.46
N LEU A 170 6.88 14.12 22.01
CA LEU A 170 8.03 13.63 22.77
C LEU A 170 9.20 14.65 22.80
N GLY A 171 9.11 15.74 22.05
CA GLY A 171 10.17 16.73 21.93
C GLY A 171 11.27 16.34 20.93
N GLU A 172 11.03 15.31 20.13
CA GLU A 172 11.99 14.74 19.20
C GLU A 172 11.88 15.37 17.78
N ASN A 173 11.99 16.70 17.71
CA ASN A 173 11.75 17.47 16.49
C ASN A 173 12.60 16.99 15.29
N ALA A 174 13.84 16.59 15.51
CA ALA A 174 14.69 16.09 14.42
C ALA A 174 14.16 14.77 13.83
N LYS A 175 13.68 13.86 14.67
CA LYS A 175 13.05 12.60 14.20
C LYS A 175 11.75 12.92 13.46
N CYS A 176 10.91 13.82 14.00
CA CYS A 176 9.69 14.26 13.35
C CYS A 176 9.95 14.73 11.91
N LEU A 177 10.89 15.63 11.70
CA LEU A 177 11.26 16.12 10.37
C LEU A 177 11.80 15.01 9.47
N ALA A 178 12.64 14.12 10.01
CA ALA A 178 13.19 12.98 9.26
C ALA A 178 12.11 11.98 8.83
N THR A 179 11.10 11.74 9.68
CA THR A 179 9.95 10.91 9.36
C THR A 179 9.11 11.52 8.23
N LEU A 180 8.81 12.82 8.32
CA LEU A 180 8.01 13.52 7.32
C LEU A 180 8.74 13.70 5.98
N ALA A 181 10.07 13.81 5.97
CA ALA A 181 10.85 13.92 4.74
C ALA A 181 10.69 12.69 3.81
N GLN A 182 10.19 11.57 4.32
CA GLN A 182 9.91 10.37 3.55
C GLN A 182 8.54 10.38 2.86
N THR A 183 7.70 11.38 3.15
CA THR A 183 6.34 11.50 2.61
C THR A 183 6.32 12.15 1.23
N THR A 184 5.31 11.82 0.44
CA THR A 184 5.07 12.44 -0.87
C THR A 184 4.88 13.95 -0.73
N ALA A 185 4.18 14.41 0.31
CA ALA A 185 3.96 15.82 0.54
C ALA A 185 5.28 16.62 0.64
N LEU A 186 6.27 16.14 1.41
CA LEU A 186 7.53 16.88 1.55
C LEU A 186 8.52 16.64 0.41
N ARG A 187 8.38 15.54 -0.33
CA ARG A 187 9.21 15.31 -1.53
C ARG A 187 8.79 16.16 -2.72
N ASN A 188 7.50 16.44 -2.83
CA ASN A 188 6.92 17.16 -3.98
C ASN A 188 6.66 18.64 -3.67
N HIS A 189 6.70 19.04 -2.38
CA HIS A 189 6.44 20.41 -1.98
C HIS A 189 7.64 21.31 -2.29
N ASP A 190 7.42 22.35 -3.06
CA ASP A 190 8.39 23.43 -3.25
C ASP A 190 8.13 24.52 -2.19
N ASP A 191 9.13 24.82 -1.34
CA ASP A 191 9.04 25.86 -0.30
C ASP A 191 8.74 27.26 -0.87
N SER A 192 8.76 27.44 -2.20
CA SER A 192 8.37 28.67 -2.88
C SER A 192 6.86 28.88 -2.99
N ASP A 193 6.06 27.82 -2.88
CA ASP A 193 4.59 27.88 -2.90
C ASP A 193 4.04 28.27 -1.52
N LYS A 194 3.84 29.58 -1.34
CA LYS A 194 3.28 30.14 -0.10
C LYS A 194 1.75 30.12 -0.06
N ASP A 195 1.09 29.56 -1.06
CA ASP A 195 -0.36 29.51 -1.14
C ASP A 195 -0.95 28.39 -0.28
N SER A 196 -2.01 28.73 0.44
CA SER A 196 -2.75 27.83 1.34
C SER A 196 -3.43 26.64 0.63
N ASP A 197 -3.45 26.61 -0.69
CA ASP A 197 -3.90 25.52 -1.54
C ASP A 197 -2.70 24.75 -2.11
N ALA A 198 -1.88 24.22 -1.22
CA ALA A 198 -0.72 23.41 -1.61
C ALA A 198 -1.14 22.29 -2.56
N SER A 199 -0.71 22.38 -3.82
CA SER A 199 -0.74 21.24 -4.75
C SER A 199 0.46 20.37 -4.48
N PHE A 200 0.25 19.05 -4.50
CA PHE A 200 1.33 18.07 -4.35
C PHE A 200 1.86 17.56 -5.69
N GLY A 201 1.43 18.18 -6.81
CA GLY A 201 1.87 17.85 -8.15
C GLY A 201 1.41 16.48 -8.63
N LEU A 202 0.31 15.98 -8.08
CA LEU A 202 -0.26 14.68 -8.39
C LEU A 202 -1.33 14.80 -9.50
N PRO A 203 -1.66 13.71 -10.20
CA PRO A 203 -2.83 13.67 -11.07
C PRO A 203 -4.12 14.01 -10.30
N PRO A 204 -5.15 14.59 -10.95
CA PRO A 204 -6.29 15.19 -10.26
C PRO A 204 -6.98 14.32 -9.21
N CYS A 205 -7.25 13.04 -9.51
CA CYS A 205 -7.89 12.15 -8.55
C CYS A 205 -6.96 11.76 -7.39
N ASP A 206 -5.69 11.52 -7.68
CA ASP A 206 -4.68 11.23 -6.65
C ASP A 206 -4.48 12.47 -5.76
N GLU A 207 -4.46 13.66 -6.35
CA GLU A 207 -4.38 14.94 -5.63
C GLU A 207 -5.55 15.09 -4.66
N GLU A 208 -6.79 14.87 -5.12
CA GLU A 208 -8.00 14.97 -4.29
C GLU A 208 -7.94 14.00 -3.10
N ASN A 209 -7.57 12.74 -3.35
CA ASN A 209 -7.47 11.72 -2.31
C ASN A 209 -6.34 11.97 -1.31
N TYR A 210 -5.25 12.59 -1.76
CA TYR A 210 -4.08 12.86 -0.93
C TYR A 210 -4.20 14.16 -0.12
N GLN A 211 -4.98 15.13 -0.57
CA GLN A 211 -5.11 16.47 0.03
C GLN A 211 -5.24 16.47 1.58
N PRO A 212 -6.11 15.66 2.20
CA PRO A 212 -6.23 15.68 3.67
C PRO A 212 -4.94 15.21 4.36
N THR A 213 -4.29 14.19 3.81
CA THR A 213 -3.04 13.63 4.34
C THR A 213 -1.87 14.60 4.14
N GLY A 214 -1.75 15.17 2.94
CA GLY A 214 -0.69 16.11 2.61
C GLY A 214 -0.76 17.38 3.46
N LYS A 215 -1.95 17.96 3.63
CA LYS A 215 -2.17 19.13 4.52
C LYS A 215 -1.80 18.84 5.97
N ALA A 216 -2.16 17.68 6.49
CA ALA A 216 -1.77 17.25 7.85
C ALA A 216 -0.24 17.13 7.98
N ILE A 217 0.45 16.58 6.97
CA ILE A 217 1.90 16.47 6.92
C ILE A 217 2.57 17.85 6.95
N LEU A 218 2.12 18.79 6.11
CA LEU A 218 2.66 20.17 6.08
C LEU A 218 2.45 20.86 7.42
N HIS A 219 1.28 20.71 8.02
CA HIS A 219 1.01 21.23 9.36
C HIS A 219 1.98 20.67 10.41
N ASN A 220 2.15 19.35 10.43
CA ASN A 220 3.06 18.68 11.36
C ASN A 220 4.52 19.09 11.13
N ALA A 221 4.93 19.30 9.87
CA ALA A 221 6.26 19.79 9.55
C ALA A 221 6.50 21.21 10.12
N ALA A 222 5.50 22.09 10.04
CA ALA A 222 5.57 23.41 10.63
C ALA A 222 5.71 23.36 12.16
N LEU A 223 4.96 22.48 12.83
CA LEU A 223 5.09 22.25 14.28
C LEU A 223 6.52 21.79 14.65
N CYS A 224 7.09 20.84 13.89
CA CYS A 224 8.42 20.29 14.17
C CYS A 224 9.56 21.28 13.84
N LYS A 225 9.34 22.24 12.94
CA LYS A 225 10.28 23.34 12.66
C LYS A 225 10.25 24.41 13.75
N ALA A 226 9.16 24.53 14.52
CA ALA A 226 9.02 25.56 15.54
C ALA A 226 10.03 25.38 16.71
N PRO A 227 10.67 26.46 17.20
CA PRO A 227 11.60 26.37 18.32
C PRO A 227 10.89 25.90 19.60
N ALA A 228 11.61 25.13 20.44
CA ALA A 228 11.08 24.54 21.68
C ALA A 228 10.48 25.56 22.66
N ALA A 229 10.89 26.82 22.61
CA ALA A 229 10.38 27.91 23.46
C ALA A 229 8.91 28.26 23.20
N ALA A 230 8.36 27.95 22.01
CA ALA A 230 6.95 28.23 21.69
C ALA A 230 5.95 27.26 22.35
N ARG A 231 6.42 26.16 22.92
CA ARG A 231 5.58 25.11 23.53
C ARG A 231 5.02 25.47 24.92
N GLY A 232 5.60 26.44 25.62
CA GLY A 232 5.21 26.81 26.98
C GLY A 232 4.00 27.76 27.07
N MET A 233 3.45 28.23 25.95
CA MET A 233 2.37 29.23 25.92
C MET A 233 1.00 28.68 25.47
N ALA A 234 0.89 27.39 25.22
CA ALA A 234 -0.34 26.74 24.73
C ALA A 234 -0.91 25.69 25.72
N ASN A 235 -0.82 25.97 27.03
CA ASN A 235 -1.52 25.19 28.08
C ASN A 235 -2.65 26.04 28.68
#